data_853aff21240be6192cab54e3e5e03b5d
#
_entry.id   853aff21240be6192cab54e3e5e03b5d
#
_cell.length_a   1.000
_cell.length_b   1.000
_cell.length_c   1.000
_cell.angle_alpha   90.00
_cell.angle_beta   90.00
_cell.angle_gamma   90.00
#
_symmetry.space_group_name_H-M   'P 1'
#
loop_
_entity.id
_entity.type
_entity.pdbx_description
1 polymer ?
#
loop_
_entity_poly.entity_id
_entity_poly.type
_entity_poly.pdbx_seq_one_letter_code
_entity_poly.pdbx_strand_id
1 'polypeptide(L)'
;MPNLSRRQLMQLAALAIAVLVLTSGSASLVAETRQVSIETLIYDLKSPDAVRRQTAARELGNARHRPAIPQLAALANDPVAAVRREVELTLERMEDIQTLPGFIAFASDNEDDIRSRAVAALVKLHLPRAIGVAAALTTLRERIVYRPDRDLDVVVEPDVPVDPAVVSTLRVRIDDSERGIRRTAIRGLGILRAKPAVPDLLRIVREDRDGGLRFEAVRALRKIADGSIAGDLAAFLNINDDDVRNELIATVASMRYRGAVPELTRIAEQTKRTDSACVLALAALADLADPSSAPLFDRFKADADEMVRLYANEGIARTSDSSMKTRISAARLVERSARVRTAQAFALLRLGESEYLDELIRALERSTTRDLAKEYLLETRGADRQALFAPRSASSAARAELADVLGLIGDPDALPRLQELAHDSDKDVARAAERATRRIAVASSSQ
;
A
#
# COMPACT_ATOMS: atom_id res chain seq x y z
N MET A 1 -14.07 -8.59 65.11
CA MET A 1 -13.10 -7.54 64.75
C MET A 1 -12.95 -6.58 65.93
N PRO A 2 -11.77 -6.36 66.55
CA PRO A 2 -11.64 -5.48 67.72
C PRO A 2 -11.78 -4.02 67.24
N ASN A 3 -12.70 -3.30 67.87
CA ASN A 3 -12.91 -1.85 67.72
C ASN A 3 -11.72 -1.11 68.30
N LEU A 4 -10.89 -0.53 67.42
CA LEU A 4 -9.82 0.37 67.79
C LEU A 4 -10.41 1.69 68.31
N SER A 5 -9.94 2.19 69.45
CA SER A 5 -10.38 3.45 70.03
C SER A 5 -9.93 4.64 69.16
N ARG A 6 -10.67 5.76 69.20
CA ARG A 6 -10.32 6.98 68.44
C ARG A 6 -8.88 7.46 68.67
N ARG A 7 -8.31 7.25 69.89
CA ARG A 7 -6.91 7.54 70.20
C ARG A 7 -5.91 6.66 69.42
N GLN A 8 -6.23 5.36 69.26
CA GLN A 8 -5.38 4.41 68.51
C GLN A 8 -5.41 4.71 67.00
N LEU A 9 -6.57 5.09 66.47
CA LEU A 9 -6.68 5.54 65.07
C LEU A 9 -5.91 6.86 64.80
N MET A 10 -5.95 7.79 65.73
CA MET A 10 -5.14 9.04 65.61
C MET A 10 -3.64 8.79 65.70
N GLN A 11 -3.20 7.83 66.55
CA GLN A 11 -1.78 7.47 66.66
C GLN A 11 -1.30 6.72 65.39
N LEU A 12 -2.11 5.86 64.80
CA LEU A 12 -1.81 5.17 63.53
C LEU A 12 -1.78 6.17 62.36
N ALA A 13 -2.69 7.14 62.34
CA ALA A 13 -2.67 8.20 61.31
C ALA A 13 -1.45 9.12 61.47
N ALA A 14 -1.06 9.47 62.70
CA ALA A 14 0.16 10.26 62.94
C ALA A 14 1.44 9.49 62.53
N LEU A 15 1.50 8.18 62.78
CA LEU A 15 2.61 7.31 62.37
C LEU A 15 2.68 7.17 60.85
N ALA A 16 1.53 7.02 60.18
CA ALA A 16 1.45 6.96 58.73
C ALA A 16 1.91 8.28 58.06
N ILE A 17 1.56 9.44 58.63
CA ILE A 17 1.99 10.75 58.14
C ILE A 17 3.49 10.92 58.37
N ALA A 18 4.02 10.49 59.52
CA ALA A 18 5.46 10.57 59.83
C ALA A 18 6.30 9.66 58.89
N VAL A 19 5.80 8.47 58.54
CA VAL A 19 6.43 7.58 57.55
C VAL A 19 6.36 8.18 56.14
N LEU A 20 5.23 8.84 55.77
CA LEU A 20 5.09 9.51 54.47
C LEU A 20 6.02 10.72 54.33
N VAL A 21 6.23 11.46 55.40
CA VAL A 21 7.16 12.61 55.40
C VAL A 21 8.63 12.17 55.38
N LEU A 22 8.96 11.04 56.02
CA LEU A 22 10.32 10.49 55.98
C LEU A 22 10.64 9.82 54.63
N THR A 23 9.67 9.24 53.96
CA THR A 23 9.87 8.68 52.62
C THR A 23 9.88 9.72 51.50
N SER A 24 9.15 10.83 51.66
CA SER A 24 9.23 11.96 50.71
C SER A 24 10.50 12.79 50.86
N GLY A 25 11.08 12.87 52.06
CA GLY A 25 12.37 13.54 52.30
C GLY A 25 13.57 12.76 51.77
N SER A 26 13.54 11.44 51.82
CA SER A 26 14.62 10.61 51.26
C SER A 26 14.53 10.43 49.72
N ALA A 27 13.34 10.50 49.13
CA ALA A 27 13.15 10.52 47.69
C ALA A 27 13.65 11.84 47.06
N SER A 28 13.65 12.96 47.77
CA SER A 28 14.19 14.24 47.28
C SER A 28 15.71 14.31 47.31
N LEU A 29 16.40 13.47 48.12
CA LEU A 29 17.86 13.47 48.22
C LEU A 29 18.56 12.50 47.24
N VAL A 30 17.82 11.62 46.54
CA VAL A 30 18.36 10.69 45.56
C VAL A 30 18.11 11.17 44.10
N ALA A 31 17.29 12.21 43.90
CA ALA A 31 16.93 12.76 42.60
C ALA A 31 17.63 14.05 42.23
N GLU A 32 18.72 14.41 42.87
CA GLU A 32 19.66 15.39 42.34
C GLU A 32 20.64 14.75 41.35
N THR A 33 20.10 13.97 40.37
CA THR A 33 20.79 13.79 39.12
C THR A 33 20.94 15.17 38.51
N ARG A 34 22.18 15.72 38.52
CA ARG A 34 22.55 16.91 37.78
C ARG A 34 21.86 16.88 36.42
N GLN A 35 20.77 17.60 36.28
CA GLN A 35 20.17 17.85 34.98
C GLN A 35 21.18 18.70 34.21
N VAL A 36 22.00 18.03 33.39
CA VAL A 36 23.01 18.68 32.56
C VAL A 36 22.27 19.67 31.68
N SER A 37 22.70 20.93 31.69
CA SER A 37 22.01 21.97 30.90
C SER A 37 22.15 21.64 29.39
N ILE A 38 21.16 22.05 28.59
CA ILE A 38 21.20 21.88 27.14
C ILE A 38 22.45 22.51 26.54
N GLU A 39 22.87 23.66 27.04
CA GLU A 39 24.08 24.36 26.59
C GLU A 39 25.35 23.53 26.85
N THR A 40 25.42 22.87 28.02
CA THR A 40 26.52 21.94 28.32
C THR A 40 26.53 20.75 27.37
N LEU A 41 25.35 20.16 27.06
CA LEU A 41 25.24 19.05 26.11
C LEU A 41 25.67 19.49 24.70
N ILE A 42 25.25 20.66 24.24
CA ILE A 42 25.68 21.21 22.94
C ILE A 42 27.20 21.45 22.91
N TYR A 43 27.78 21.92 24.02
CA TYR A 43 29.24 22.06 24.15
C TYR A 43 29.94 20.72 24.11
N ASP A 44 29.42 19.71 24.82
CA ASP A 44 29.98 18.37 24.89
C ASP A 44 29.91 17.61 23.56
N LEU A 45 29.05 18.00 22.62
CA LEU A 45 29.09 17.45 21.24
C LEU A 45 30.44 17.73 20.54
N LYS A 46 31.19 18.73 20.98
CA LYS A 46 32.51 19.09 20.43
C LYS A 46 33.67 18.58 21.28
N SER A 47 33.41 17.79 22.33
CA SER A 47 34.44 17.28 23.25
C SER A 47 35.47 16.40 22.49
N PRO A 48 36.77 16.46 22.86
CA PRO A 48 37.75 15.51 22.34
C PRO A 48 37.46 14.09 22.80
N ASP A 49 36.74 13.90 23.90
CA ASP A 49 36.33 12.61 24.44
C ASP A 49 35.09 12.08 23.73
N ALA A 50 35.24 10.95 23.07
CA ALA A 50 34.15 10.29 22.33
C ALA A 50 32.97 9.87 23.23
N VAL A 51 33.22 9.48 24.48
CA VAL A 51 32.17 9.08 25.44
C VAL A 51 31.31 10.29 25.81
N ARG A 52 31.91 11.48 25.96
CA ARG A 52 31.17 12.72 26.20
C ARG A 52 30.31 13.08 24.98
N ARG A 53 30.85 13.01 23.76
CA ARG A 53 30.09 13.28 22.54
C ARG A 53 28.90 12.34 22.40
N GLN A 54 29.12 11.04 22.63
CA GLN A 54 28.06 10.02 22.56
C GLN A 54 26.97 10.27 23.62
N THR A 55 27.38 10.57 24.87
CA THR A 55 26.43 10.86 25.96
C THR A 55 25.62 12.11 25.67
N ALA A 56 26.28 13.19 25.24
CA ALA A 56 25.60 14.43 24.88
C ALA A 56 24.57 14.21 23.74
N ALA A 57 24.93 13.46 22.70
CA ALA A 57 24.00 13.12 21.62
C ALA A 57 22.76 12.35 22.14
N ARG A 58 22.97 11.36 23.01
CA ARG A 58 21.89 10.56 23.62
C ARG A 58 20.94 11.44 24.45
N GLU A 59 21.49 12.28 25.33
CA GLU A 59 20.69 13.14 26.22
C GLU A 59 19.89 14.19 25.44
N LEU A 60 20.46 14.79 24.39
CA LEU A 60 19.75 15.68 23.47
C LEU A 60 18.61 14.94 22.74
N GLY A 61 18.82 13.67 22.39
CA GLY A 61 17.77 12.82 21.82
C GLY A 61 16.66 12.49 22.81
N ASN A 62 17.00 12.15 24.04
CA ASN A 62 16.04 11.89 25.11
C ASN A 62 15.18 13.13 25.42
N ALA A 63 15.82 14.31 25.40
CA ALA A 63 15.14 15.58 25.54
C ALA A 63 14.37 16.03 24.28
N ARG A 64 14.50 15.32 23.15
CA ARG A 64 13.98 15.71 21.82
C ARG A 64 14.29 17.17 21.46
N HIS A 65 15.51 17.61 21.77
CA HIS A 65 15.92 19.02 21.58
C HIS A 65 16.25 19.28 20.10
N ARG A 66 15.22 19.53 19.29
CA ARG A 66 15.31 19.75 17.84
C ARG A 66 16.30 20.86 17.41
N PRO A 67 16.48 21.98 18.17
CA PRO A 67 17.47 22.99 17.78
C PRO A 67 18.91 22.49 17.68
N ALA A 68 19.24 21.32 18.28
CA ALA A 68 20.55 20.68 18.16
C ALA A 68 20.72 19.81 16.91
N ILE A 69 19.69 19.64 16.05
CA ILE A 69 19.77 18.80 14.85
C ILE A 69 20.98 19.17 13.96
N PRO A 70 21.29 20.44 13.66
CA PRO A 70 22.44 20.76 12.82
C PRO A 70 23.79 20.33 13.43
N GLN A 71 23.95 20.48 14.75
CA GLN A 71 25.17 20.10 15.46
C GLN A 71 25.29 18.56 15.54
N LEU A 72 24.18 17.85 15.74
CA LEU A 72 24.14 16.39 15.70
C LEU A 72 24.44 15.87 14.29
N ALA A 73 23.84 16.43 13.25
CA ALA A 73 24.11 16.04 11.88
C ALA A 73 25.59 16.23 11.48
N ALA A 74 26.28 17.24 12.03
CA ALA A 74 27.71 17.42 11.81
C ALA A 74 28.57 16.27 12.37
N LEU A 75 28.08 15.51 13.36
CA LEU A 75 28.75 14.33 13.90
C LEU A 75 28.53 13.05 13.05
N ALA A 76 27.85 13.15 11.92
CA ALA A 76 27.77 12.04 10.98
C ALA A 76 29.14 11.60 10.43
N ASN A 77 30.14 12.48 10.50
CA ASN A 77 31.52 12.21 10.12
C ASN A 77 32.46 12.00 11.33
N ASP A 78 31.92 11.75 12.53
CA ASP A 78 32.74 11.49 13.71
C ASP A 78 33.68 10.29 13.47
N PRO A 79 34.98 10.39 13.86
CA PRO A 79 35.93 9.32 13.66
C PRO A 79 35.55 8.01 14.40
N VAL A 80 34.74 8.13 15.47
CA VAL A 80 34.35 6.99 16.30
C VAL A 80 32.97 6.48 15.89
N ALA A 81 32.90 5.26 15.37
CA ALA A 81 31.66 4.65 14.92
C ALA A 81 30.55 4.61 16.00
N ALA A 82 30.92 4.41 17.27
CA ALA A 82 29.96 4.42 18.38
C ALA A 82 29.26 5.78 18.55
N VAL A 83 29.98 6.89 18.30
CA VAL A 83 29.37 8.25 18.29
C VAL A 83 28.43 8.39 17.11
N ARG A 84 28.85 8.03 15.91
CA ARG A 84 28.02 8.09 14.69
C ARG A 84 26.72 7.29 14.87
N ARG A 85 26.82 6.07 15.41
CA ARG A 85 25.65 5.20 15.69
C ARG A 85 24.67 5.82 16.69
N GLU A 86 25.17 6.41 17.76
CA GLU A 86 24.30 7.10 18.76
C GLU A 86 23.64 8.35 18.17
N VAL A 87 24.38 9.12 17.38
CA VAL A 87 23.85 10.33 16.69
C VAL A 87 22.75 9.92 15.71
N GLU A 88 22.97 8.88 14.93
CA GLU A 88 21.96 8.35 14.00
C GLU A 88 20.66 7.98 14.73
N LEU A 89 20.77 7.17 15.81
CA LEU A 89 19.62 6.81 16.65
C LEU A 89 18.93 8.02 17.28
N THR A 90 19.72 9.04 17.62
CA THR A 90 19.21 10.31 18.16
C THR A 90 18.41 11.07 17.13
N LEU A 91 18.92 11.22 15.91
CA LEU A 91 18.20 11.88 14.83
C LEU A 91 16.94 11.10 14.42
N GLU A 92 16.96 9.78 14.44
CA GLU A 92 15.78 8.96 14.18
C GLU A 92 14.67 9.20 15.22
N ARG A 93 15.01 9.30 16.53
CA ARG A 93 14.04 9.60 17.60
C ARG A 93 13.40 10.99 17.48
N MET A 94 14.10 11.95 16.86
CA MET A 94 13.57 13.31 16.65
C MET A 94 12.46 13.36 15.62
N GLU A 95 12.43 12.41 14.68
CA GLU A 95 11.41 12.31 13.63
C GLU A 95 11.14 13.65 12.94
N ASP A 96 12.16 14.37 12.56
CA ASP A 96 12.07 15.69 11.97
C ASP A 96 12.72 15.71 10.59
N ILE A 97 12.07 16.35 9.60
CA ILE A 97 12.59 16.45 8.24
C ILE A 97 13.96 17.15 8.20
N GLN A 98 14.25 18.03 9.17
CA GLN A 98 15.54 18.69 9.29
C GLN A 98 16.71 17.73 9.56
N THR A 99 16.42 16.45 9.90
CA THR A 99 17.45 15.42 10.09
C THR A 99 17.98 14.84 8.76
N LEU A 100 17.36 15.15 7.61
CA LEU A 100 17.76 14.64 6.30
C LEU A 100 19.24 14.78 5.99
N PRO A 101 19.91 15.94 6.21
CA PRO A 101 21.35 16.06 5.92
C PRO A 101 22.22 15.07 6.69
N GLY A 102 21.85 14.76 7.93
CA GLY A 102 22.53 13.73 8.72
C GLY A 102 22.37 12.33 8.12
N PHE A 103 21.15 11.95 7.75
CA PHE A 103 20.90 10.63 7.14
C PHE A 103 21.50 10.52 5.73
N ILE A 104 21.56 11.59 4.96
CA ILE A 104 22.28 11.59 3.67
C ILE A 104 23.77 11.28 3.90
N ALA A 105 24.40 11.87 4.92
CA ALA A 105 25.80 11.58 5.26
C ALA A 105 25.97 10.14 5.76
N PHE A 106 25.12 9.68 6.70
CA PHE A 106 25.14 8.30 7.22
C PHE A 106 24.91 7.24 6.15
N ALA A 107 24.14 7.54 5.11
CA ALA A 107 23.95 6.60 4.00
C ALA A 107 25.26 6.26 3.27
N SER A 108 26.36 6.98 3.50
CA SER A 108 27.69 6.70 2.97
C SER A 108 28.70 6.24 4.03
N ASP A 109 28.22 5.85 5.22
CA ASP A 109 29.08 5.38 6.31
C ASP A 109 29.83 4.09 5.94
N ASN A 110 31.00 3.87 6.55
CA ASN A 110 31.76 2.64 6.39
C ASN A 110 31.07 1.43 7.04
N GLU A 111 30.30 1.66 8.12
CA GLU A 111 29.54 0.64 8.83
C GLU A 111 28.22 0.35 8.10
N ASP A 112 27.98 -0.89 7.74
CA ASP A 112 26.79 -1.33 7.00
C ASP A 112 25.47 -1.14 7.80
N ASP A 113 25.53 -1.34 9.12
CA ASP A 113 24.39 -1.13 10.00
C ASP A 113 23.94 0.34 10.07
N ILE A 114 24.88 1.29 10.03
CA ILE A 114 24.60 2.72 9.96
C ILE A 114 24.01 3.05 8.56
N ARG A 115 24.65 2.60 7.47
CA ARG A 115 24.10 2.83 6.12
C ARG A 115 22.69 2.27 5.96
N SER A 116 22.43 1.07 6.48
CA SER A 116 21.14 0.39 6.36
C SER A 116 20.01 1.19 7.03
N ARG A 117 20.24 1.68 8.26
CA ARG A 117 19.25 2.49 8.96
C ARG A 117 19.06 3.85 8.31
N ALA A 118 20.14 4.49 7.87
CA ALA A 118 20.08 5.77 7.19
C ALA A 118 19.23 5.69 5.91
N VAL A 119 19.45 4.68 5.06
CA VAL A 119 18.67 4.47 3.84
C VAL A 119 17.19 4.28 4.15
N ALA A 120 16.86 3.51 5.20
CA ALA A 120 15.46 3.35 5.62
C ALA A 120 14.85 4.66 6.18
N ALA A 121 15.62 5.43 6.96
CA ALA A 121 15.16 6.71 7.52
C ALA A 121 14.89 7.76 6.44
N LEU A 122 15.71 7.83 5.39
CA LEU A 122 15.50 8.73 4.24
C LEU A 122 14.13 8.53 3.58
N VAL A 123 13.67 7.30 3.49
CA VAL A 123 12.34 6.98 2.94
C VAL A 123 11.24 7.28 3.95
N LYS A 124 11.43 6.83 5.21
CA LYS A 124 10.43 6.96 6.29
C LYS A 124 10.04 8.41 6.56
N LEU A 125 10.98 9.35 6.46
CA LEU A 125 10.75 10.78 6.72
C LEU A 125 9.79 11.45 5.72
N HIS A 126 9.56 10.85 4.55
CA HIS A 126 8.62 11.35 3.55
C HIS A 126 7.24 10.69 3.63
N LEU A 127 7.08 9.66 4.45
CA LEU A 127 5.80 8.96 4.61
C LEU A 127 4.93 9.62 5.69
N PRO A 128 3.60 9.62 5.52
CA PRO A 128 2.70 10.15 6.53
C PRO A 128 2.87 9.39 7.84
N ARG A 129 2.91 10.14 8.94
CA ARG A 129 2.94 9.54 10.28
C ARG A 129 1.59 8.90 10.56
N ALA A 130 1.61 7.63 10.90
CA ALA A 130 0.42 6.99 11.42
C ALA A 130 0.09 7.58 12.81
N ILE A 131 -0.99 8.35 12.92
CA ILE A 131 -1.40 9.04 14.15
C ILE A 131 -2.50 8.23 14.85
N GLY A 132 -2.29 7.91 16.16
CA GLY A 132 -3.33 7.39 17.04
C GLY A 132 -3.54 5.88 17.03
N VAL A 133 -4.73 5.43 17.52
CA VAL A 133 -5.09 4.00 17.66
C VAL A 133 -5.06 3.24 16.33
N ALA A 134 -5.34 3.92 15.23
CA ALA A 134 -5.22 3.38 13.89
C ALA A 134 -3.77 2.94 13.57
N ALA A 135 -2.77 3.69 14.01
CA ALA A 135 -1.35 3.36 13.88
C ALA A 135 -0.97 2.10 14.65
N ALA A 136 -1.45 1.97 15.89
CA ALA A 136 -1.19 0.81 16.72
C ALA A 136 -1.86 -0.46 16.16
N LEU A 137 -3.07 -0.33 15.59
CA LEU A 137 -3.77 -1.43 14.92
C LEU A 137 -3.12 -1.81 13.59
N THR A 138 -2.58 -0.86 12.84
CA THR A 138 -1.86 -1.11 11.60
C THR A 138 -0.56 -1.86 11.86
N THR A 139 0.26 -1.41 12.84
CA THR A 139 1.50 -2.08 13.25
C THR A 139 1.25 -3.49 13.83
N LEU A 140 0.17 -3.69 14.59
CA LEU A 140 -0.19 -5.02 15.10
C LEU A 140 -0.67 -5.95 13.97
N ARG A 141 -1.45 -5.42 13.03
CA ARG A 141 -1.96 -6.15 11.87
C ARG A 141 -0.84 -6.49 10.86
N GLU A 142 0.14 -5.62 10.67
CA GLU A 142 1.33 -5.83 9.85
C GLU A 142 2.24 -6.93 10.41
N ARG A 143 2.34 -7.07 11.75
CA ARG A 143 3.07 -8.16 12.40
C ARG A 143 2.41 -9.53 12.28
N ILE A 144 1.09 -9.58 12.13
CA ILE A 144 0.31 -10.84 12.13
C ILE A 144 0.03 -11.36 10.73
N VAL A 145 -0.03 -10.50 9.69
CA VAL A 145 -0.39 -10.89 8.33
C VAL A 145 0.58 -10.24 7.33
N TYR A 146 1.67 -10.93 7.04
CA TYR A 146 2.49 -10.62 5.87
C TYR A 146 1.69 -10.89 4.60
N ARG A 147 1.19 -9.84 3.96
CA ARG A 147 0.62 -9.88 2.60
C ARG A 147 1.56 -9.08 1.69
N PRO A 148 2.25 -9.74 0.74
CA PRO A 148 3.17 -9.06 -0.18
C PRO A 148 2.51 -7.95 -1.02
N ASP A 149 1.19 -8.04 -1.23
CA ASP A 149 0.42 -7.07 -2.05
C ASP A 149 0.22 -5.70 -1.37
N ARG A 150 0.33 -5.59 -0.04
CA ARG A 150 0.14 -4.32 0.68
C ARG A 150 1.29 -3.33 0.54
N ASP A 151 2.48 -3.81 0.24
CA ASP A 151 3.64 -2.94 -0.02
C ASP A 151 3.46 -2.09 -1.30
N LEU A 152 2.54 -2.48 -2.20
CA LEU A 152 2.27 -1.72 -3.43
C LEU A 152 1.51 -0.41 -3.16
N ASP A 153 0.74 -0.35 -2.08
CA ASP A 153 -0.08 0.81 -1.74
C ASP A 153 0.70 1.92 -1.02
N VAL A 154 1.90 1.59 -0.51
CA VAL A 154 2.74 2.57 0.18
C VAL A 154 3.55 3.36 -0.84
N VAL A 155 3.10 4.56 -1.12
CA VAL A 155 3.81 5.55 -1.94
C VAL A 155 3.66 6.94 -1.32
N VAL A 156 4.60 7.81 -1.63
CA VAL A 156 4.52 9.21 -1.22
C VAL A 156 3.35 9.89 -1.93
N GLU A 157 2.61 10.74 -1.23
CA GLU A 157 1.55 11.54 -1.83
C GLU A 157 2.14 12.50 -2.90
N PRO A 158 1.40 12.78 -3.99
CA PRO A 158 1.93 13.55 -5.11
C PRO A 158 2.38 14.97 -4.77
N ASP A 159 1.83 15.57 -3.72
CA ASP A 159 2.10 16.92 -3.24
C ASP A 159 3.23 17.00 -2.20
N VAL A 160 3.75 15.85 -1.74
CA VAL A 160 4.89 15.82 -0.81
C VAL A 160 6.18 16.00 -1.58
N PRO A 161 6.92 17.11 -1.35
CA PRO A 161 8.18 17.33 -2.02
C PRO A 161 9.24 16.35 -1.53
N VAL A 162 9.91 15.67 -2.45
CA VAL A 162 11.04 14.79 -2.16
C VAL A 162 12.33 15.53 -2.51
N ASP A 163 13.24 15.63 -1.53
CA ASP A 163 14.55 16.28 -1.74
C ASP A 163 15.34 15.51 -2.82
N PRO A 164 15.82 16.18 -3.89
CA PRO A 164 16.64 15.56 -4.92
C PRO A 164 17.92 14.89 -4.38
N ALA A 165 18.47 15.38 -3.28
CA ALA A 165 19.64 14.78 -2.63
C ALA A 165 19.31 13.40 -2.04
N VAL A 166 18.09 13.20 -1.52
CA VAL A 166 17.61 11.88 -1.07
C VAL A 166 17.55 10.91 -2.23
N VAL A 167 16.94 11.32 -3.35
CA VAL A 167 16.86 10.49 -4.56
C VAL A 167 18.26 10.12 -5.07
N SER A 168 19.17 11.10 -5.14
CA SER A 168 20.55 10.88 -5.57
C SER A 168 21.28 9.91 -4.64
N THR A 169 21.10 10.04 -3.31
CA THR A 169 21.69 9.15 -2.32
C THR A 169 21.17 7.72 -2.50
N LEU A 170 19.87 7.53 -2.63
CA LEU A 170 19.29 6.20 -2.83
C LEU A 170 19.76 5.57 -4.15
N ARG A 171 19.91 6.35 -5.23
CA ARG A 171 20.45 5.88 -6.52
C ARG A 171 21.89 5.36 -6.39
N VAL A 172 22.72 5.98 -5.55
CA VAL A 172 24.06 5.43 -5.25
C VAL A 172 23.97 4.13 -4.45
N ARG A 173 23.00 4.00 -3.55
CA ARG A 173 22.86 2.82 -2.67
C ARG A 173 22.22 1.60 -3.33
N ILE A 174 21.67 1.69 -4.53
CA ILE A 174 21.24 0.50 -5.28
C ILE A 174 22.41 -0.41 -5.68
N ASP A 175 23.63 0.10 -5.68
CA ASP A 175 24.86 -0.65 -5.97
C ASP A 175 25.71 -0.90 -4.69
N ASP A 176 25.14 -0.78 -3.49
CA ASP A 176 25.80 -1.04 -2.22
C ASP A 176 26.34 -2.49 -2.14
N SER A 177 27.44 -2.72 -1.43
CA SER A 177 27.98 -4.05 -1.20
C SER A 177 26.95 -4.96 -0.50
N GLU A 178 26.18 -4.40 0.44
CA GLU A 178 25.18 -5.13 1.21
C GLU A 178 23.85 -5.28 0.46
N ARG A 179 23.45 -6.53 0.22
CA ARG A 179 22.19 -6.85 -0.49
C ARG A 179 20.96 -6.21 0.14
N GLY A 180 20.92 -6.17 1.50
CA GLY A 180 19.81 -5.57 2.25
C GLY A 180 19.65 -4.08 1.96
N ILE A 181 20.79 -3.37 1.85
CA ILE A 181 20.82 -1.93 1.55
C ILE A 181 20.37 -1.70 0.12
N ARG A 182 20.89 -2.47 -0.86
CA ARG A 182 20.44 -2.39 -2.26
C ARG A 182 18.93 -2.53 -2.36
N ARG A 183 18.35 -3.58 -1.71
CA ARG A 183 16.91 -3.81 -1.72
C ARG A 183 16.12 -2.66 -1.11
N THR A 184 16.58 -2.12 0.02
CA THR A 184 15.91 -0.99 0.69
C THR A 184 15.95 0.27 -0.16
N ALA A 185 17.08 0.53 -0.82
CA ALA A 185 17.22 1.67 -1.74
C ALA A 185 16.30 1.55 -2.95
N ILE A 186 16.24 0.38 -3.61
CA ILE A 186 15.35 0.10 -4.74
C ILE A 186 13.89 0.34 -4.34
N ARG A 187 13.45 -0.25 -3.22
CA ARG A 187 12.09 -0.04 -2.68
C ARG A 187 11.81 1.43 -2.38
N GLY A 188 12.77 2.10 -1.74
CA GLY A 188 12.68 3.51 -1.40
C GLY A 188 12.46 4.40 -2.62
N LEU A 189 13.20 4.16 -3.70
CA LEU A 189 13.03 4.89 -4.97
C LEU A 189 11.61 4.71 -5.55
N GLY A 190 11.05 3.51 -5.44
CA GLY A 190 9.67 3.25 -5.84
C GLY A 190 8.66 3.98 -4.95
N ILE A 191 8.81 3.90 -3.61
CA ILE A 191 7.95 4.56 -2.63
C ILE A 191 7.95 6.08 -2.83
N LEU A 192 9.11 6.66 -3.08
CA LEU A 192 9.28 8.10 -3.32
C LEU A 192 8.90 8.52 -4.75
N ARG A 193 8.43 7.59 -5.60
CA ARG A 193 8.09 7.83 -7.01
C ARG A 193 9.21 8.56 -7.77
N ALA A 194 10.45 8.15 -7.52
CA ALA A 194 11.66 8.80 -8.01
C ALA A 194 11.89 8.59 -9.51
N LYS A 195 11.23 9.33 -10.37
CA LYS A 195 11.40 9.25 -11.84
C LYS A 195 12.86 9.31 -12.31
N PRO A 196 13.76 10.11 -11.70
CA PRO A 196 15.17 10.12 -12.10
C PRO A 196 15.89 8.78 -11.94
N ALA A 197 15.35 7.84 -11.16
CA ALA A 197 15.92 6.51 -10.94
C ALA A 197 15.46 5.46 -11.97
N VAL A 198 14.54 5.80 -12.86
CA VAL A 198 14.00 4.86 -13.87
C VAL A 198 15.11 4.17 -14.69
N PRO A 199 16.14 4.87 -15.24
CA PRO A 199 17.20 4.20 -15.98
C PRO A 199 17.99 3.19 -15.14
N ASP A 200 18.26 3.51 -13.88
CA ASP A 200 18.99 2.63 -12.97
C ASP A 200 18.18 1.37 -12.64
N LEU A 201 16.86 1.54 -12.40
CA LEU A 201 15.96 0.43 -12.12
C LEU A 201 15.78 -0.48 -13.34
N LEU A 202 15.68 0.06 -14.55
CA LEU A 202 15.65 -0.74 -15.79
C LEU A 202 16.96 -1.51 -15.98
N ARG A 203 18.12 -0.93 -15.64
CA ARG A 203 19.40 -1.63 -15.64
C ARG A 203 19.37 -2.84 -14.70
N ILE A 204 18.84 -2.68 -13.47
CA ILE A 204 18.71 -3.79 -12.51
C ILE A 204 17.81 -4.90 -13.07
N VAL A 205 16.66 -4.57 -13.64
CA VAL A 205 15.76 -5.56 -14.26
C VAL A 205 16.49 -6.36 -15.35
N ARG A 206 17.33 -5.71 -16.12
CA ARG A 206 18.05 -6.32 -17.25
C ARG A 206 19.27 -7.16 -16.83
N GLU A 207 20.05 -6.67 -15.87
CA GLU A 207 21.44 -7.10 -15.68
C GLU A 207 21.73 -7.74 -14.33
N ASP A 208 20.90 -7.48 -13.29
CA ASP A 208 21.18 -8.00 -11.96
C ASP A 208 21.00 -9.53 -11.95
N ARG A 209 21.96 -10.24 -11.29
CA ARG A 209 21.90 -11.68 -11.14
C ARG A 209 20.92 -12.14 -10.05
N ASP A 210 20.58 -11.25 -9.11
CA ASP A 210 19.64 -11.52 -8.01
C ASP A 210 18.20 -11.30 -8.49
N GLY A 211 17.45 -12.39 -8.70
CA GLY A 211 16.04 -12.34 -9.10
C GLY A 211 15.19 -11.53 -8.12
N GLY A 212 15.50 -11.58 -6.82
CA GLY A 212 14.80 -10.78 -5.82
C GLY A 212 15.01 -9.28 -5.97
N LEU A 213 16.20 -8.83 -6.40
CA LEU A 213 16.44 -7.39 -6.70
C LEU A 213 15.78 -6.99 -8.01
N ARG A 214 15.79 -7.85 -9.04
CA ARG A 214 15.02 -7.61 -10.28
C ARG A 214 13.53 -7.45 -9.99
N PHE A 215 12.96 -8.34 -9.19
CA PHE A 215 11.57 -8.28 -8.74
C PHE A 215 11.24 -6.95 -8.04
N GLU A 216 12.07 -6.54 -7.07
CA GLU A 216 11.88 -5.26 -6.38
C GLU A 216 12.04 -4.06 -7.32
N ALA A 217 12.91 -4.14 -8.33
CA ALA A 217 13.07 -3.08 -9.31
C ALA A 217 11.81 -2.93 -10.20
N VAL A 218 11.20 -4.04 -10.64
CA VAL A 218 9.92 -4.00 -11.38
C VAL A 218 8.83 -3.38 -10.53
N ARG A 219 8.73 -3.77 -9.24
CA ARG A 219 7.76 -3.16 -8.30
C ARG A 219 8.00 -1.67 -8.10
N ALA A 220 9.27 -1.25 -8.01
CA ALA A 220 9.61 0.16 -7.89
C ALA A 220 9.18 0.94 -9.15
N LEU A 221 9.44 0.41 -10.34
CA LEU A 221 8.99 1.00 -11.61
C LEU A 221 7.46 1.09 -11.71
N ARG A 222 6.74 0.09 -11.24
CA ARG A 222 5.27 0.12 -11.14
C ARG A 222 4.79 1.24 -10.22
N LYS A 223 5.41 1.44 -9.05
CA LYS A 223 5.09 2.54 -8.10
C LYS A 223 5.38 3.92 -8.69
N ILE A 224 6.48 4.06 -9.42
CA ILE A 224 6.84 5.30 -10.13
C ILE A 224 5.78 5.64 -11.18
N ALA A 225 5.17 4.62 -11.80
CA ALA A 225 4.09 4.72 -12.77
C ALA A 225 4.41 5.65 -13.96
N ASP A 226 5.65 5.57 -14.47
CA ASP A 226 6.03 6.28 -15.68
C ASP A 226 5.63 5.45 -16.92
N GLY A 227 4.52 5.83 -17.55
CA GLY A 227 3.99 5.11 -18.72
C GLY A 227 4.93 5.11 -19.94
N SER A 228 5.92 6.00 -19.99
CA SER A 228 6.87 6.07 -21.13
C SER A 228 7.76 4.83 -21.27
N ILE A 229 7.98 4.09 -20.16
CA ILE A 229 8.84 2.89 -20.11
C ILE A 229 8.08 1.59 -20.35
N ALA A 230 6.78 1.64 -20.59
CA ALA A 230 5.97 0.43 -20.73
C ALA A 230 6.44 -0.49 -21.86
N GLY A 231 6.95 0.09 -22.93
CA GLY A 231 7.58 -0.66 -24.04
C GLY A 231 8.86 -1.39 -23.62
N ASP A 232 9.71 -0.73 -22.83
CA ASP A 232 10.94 -1.34 -22.29
C ASP A 232 10.61 -2.51 -21.37
N LEU A 233 9.61 -2.34 -20.49
CA LEU A 233 9.17 -3.40 -19.59
C LEU A 233 8.54 -4.58 -20.34
N ALA A 234 7.76 -4.30 -21.39
CA ALA A 234 7.18 -5.35 -22.24
C ALA A 234 8.25 -6.21 -22.94
N ALA A 235 9.38 -5.63 -23.30
CA ALA A 235 10.52 -6.36 -23.90
C ALA A 235 11.14 -7.39 -22.91
N PHE A 236 10.94 -7.24 -21.60
CA PHE A 236 11.43 -8.18 -20.59
C PHE A 236 10.45 -9.29 -20.24
N LEU A 237 9.25 -9.35 -20.82
CA LEU A 237 8.25 -10.39 -20.51
C LEU A 237 8.75 -11.83 -20.79
N ASN A 238 9.81 -11.99 -21.58
CA ASN A 238 10.46 -13.28 -21.87
C ASN A 238 11.48 -13.72 -20.81
N ILE A 239 11.64 -13.01 -19.72
CA ILE A 239 12.63 -13.32 -18.69
C ILE A 239 12.42 -14.71 -18.10
N ASN A 240 13.51 -15.46 -17.91
CA ASN A 240 13.49 -16.80 -17.32
C ASN A 240 13.52 -16.73 -15.77
N ASP A 241 12.53 -16.08 -15.19
CA ASP A 241 12.32 -15.95 -13.77
C ASP A 241 10.83 -15.70 -13.57
N ASP A 242 10.15 -16.66 -12.98
CA ASP A 242 8.68 -16.67 -12.92
C ASP A 242 8.13 -15.51 -12.08
N ASP A 243 8.77 -15.20 -10.96
CA ASP A 243 8.32 -14.10 -10.08
C ASP A 243 8.50 -12.75 -10.76
N VAL A 244 9.64 -12.52 -11.40
CA VAL A 244 9.90 -11.28 -12.14
C VAL A 244 8.97 -11.16 -13.35
N ARG A 245 8.75 -12.25 -14.09
CA ARG A 245 7.82 -12.26 -15.23
C ARG A 245 6.39 -11.94 -14.81
N ASN A 246 5.92 -12.55 -13.73
CA ASN A 246 4.58 -12.32 -13.21
C ASN A 246 4.39 -10.85 -12.78
N GLU A 247 5.38 -10.25 -12.11
CA GLU A 247 5.35 -8.84 -11.73
C GLU A 247 5.42 -7.91 -12.96
N LEU A 248 6.18 -8.28 -14.00
CA LEU A 248 6.21 -7.56 -15.28
C LEU A 248 4.85 -7.58 -15.97
N ILE A 249 4.19 -8.74 -16.04
CA ILE A 249 2.84 -8.85 -16.61
C ILE A 249 1.87 -7.90 -15.90
N ALA A 250 1.86 -7.93 -14.55
CA ALA A 250 1.01 -7.06 -13.75
C ALA A 250 1.34 -5.57 -13.96
N THR A 251 2.63 -5.25 -14.14
CA THR A 251 3.11 -3.88 -14.33
C THR A 251 2.69 -3.32 -15.68
N VAL A 252 2.91 -4.04 -16.78
CA VAL A 252 2.52 -3.57 -18.12
C VAL A 252 1.01 -3.48 -18.28
N ALA A 253 0.25 -4.37 -17.62
CA ALA A 253 -1.20 -4.30 -17.56
C ALA A 253 -1.66 -3.01 -16.85
N SER A 254 -1.09 -2.70 -15.67
CA SER A 254 -1.41 -1.49 -14.92
C SER A 254 -1.10 -0.19 -15.69
N MET A 255 -0.09 -0.22 -16.56
CA MET A 255 0.26 0.88 -17.46
C MET A 255 -0.62 0.93 -18.74
N ARG A 256 -1.54 -0.02 -18.90
CA ARG A 256 -2.44 -0.16 -20.06
C ARG A 256 -1.70 -0.16 -21.40
N TYR A 257 -0.52 -0.76 -21.44
CA TYR A 257 0.33 -0.76 -22.65
C TYR A 257 -0.10 -1.83 -23.64
N ARG A 258 -0.87 -1.46 -24.66
CA ARG A 258 -1.36 -2.38 -25.70
C ARG A 258 -0.26 -3.03 -26.55
N GLY A 259 0.93 -2.43 -26.64
CA GLY A 259 2.07 -3.02 -27.31
C GLY A 259 2.53 -4.37 -26.73
N ALA A 260 2.10 -4.71 -25.50
CA ALA A 260 2.39 -5.98 -24.87
C ALA A 260 1.44 -7.12 -25.30
N VAL A 261 0.34 -6.84 -26.01
CA VAL A 261 -0.68 -7.83 -26.39
C VAL A 261 -0.11 -9.05 -27.13
N PRO A 262 0.79 -8.93 -28.12
CA PRO A 262 1.34 -10.10 -28.81
C PRO A 262 2.11 -11.02 -27.86
N GLU A 263 2.92 -10.45 -26.98
CA GLU A 263 3.73 -11.23 -26.06
C GLU A 263 2.89 -11.86 -24.94
N LEU A 264 1.91 -11.13 -24.37
CA LEU A 264 0.96 -11.67 -23.41
C LEU A 264 0.14 -12.81 -24.01
N THR A 265 -0.27 -12.70 -25.28
CA THR A 265 -0.94 -13.76 -26.01
C THR A 265 -0.04 -14.99 -26.13
N ARG A 266 1.21 -14.83 -26.50
CA ARG A 266 2.20 -15.89 -26.57
C ARG A 266 2.38 -16.60 -25.21
N ILE A 267 2.50 -15.81 -24.12
CA ILE A 267 2.61 -16.38 -22.76
C ILE A 267 1.36 -17.20 -22.43
N ALA A 268 0.16 -16.67 -22.64
CA ALA A 268 -1.08 -17.37 -22.36
C ALA A 268 -1.22 -18.69 -23.17
N GLU A 269 -0.67 -18.75 -24.37
CA GLU A 269 -0.74 -19.93 -25.23
C GLU A 269 0.30 -21.00 -24.89
N GLN A 270 1.52 -20.59 -24.56
CA GLN A 270 2.68 -21.47 -24.43
C GLN A 270 2.90 -21.98 -23.00
N THR A 271 2.40 -21.29 -21.98
CA THR A 271 2.51 -21.73 -20.58
C THR A 271 1.42 -22.77 -20.24
N LYS A 272 1.69 -23.59 -19.22
CA LYS A 272 0.69 -24.52 -18.70
C LYS A 272 -0.48 -23.74 -18.10
N ARG A 273 -1.70 -24.25 -18.23
CA ARG A 273 -2.93 -23.61 -17.70
C ARG A 273 -2.91 -23.40 -16.18
N THR A 274 -2.21 -24.28 -15.47
CA THR A 274 -2.03 -24.18 -14.02
C THR A 274 -0.89 -23.21 -13.60
N ASP A 275 -0.16 -22.66 -14.57
CA ASP A 275 0.91 -21.70 -14.32
C ASP A 275 0.29 -20.30 -14.09
N SER A 276 0.76 -19.63 -13.05
CA SER A 276 0.34 -18.27 -12.73
C SER A 276 0.54 -17.29 -13.89
N ALA A 277 1.59 -17.46 -14.70
CA ALA A 277 1.84 -16.63 -15.87
C ALA A 277 0.72 -16.70 -16.92
N CYS A 278 0.15 -17.89 -17.16
CA CYS A 278 -0.99 -18.04 -18.07
C CYS A 278 -2.19 -17.24 -17.58
N VAL A 279 -2.55 -17.42 -16.32
CA VAL A 279 -3.69 -16.74 -15.67
C VAL A 279 -3.50 -15.24 -15.66
N LEU A 280 -2.31 -14.77 -15.27
CA LEU A 280 -1.99 -13.33 -15.24
C LEU A 280 -1.96 -12.70 -16.63
N ALA A 281 -1.46 -13.42 -17.63
CA ALA A 281 -1.48 -12.94 -19.01
C ALA A 281 -2.91 -12.79 -19.54
N LEU A 282 -3.81 -13.75 -19.24
CA LEU A 282 -5.22 -13.65 -19.60
C LEU A 282 -5.92 -12.49 -18.89
N ALA A 283 -5.65 -12.30 -17.59
CA ALA A 283 -6.17 -11.16 -16.83
C ALA A 283 -5.69 -9.84 -17.48
N ALA A 284 -4.39 -9.71 -17.75
CA ALA A 284 -3.81 -8.53 -18.39
C ALA A 284 -4.42 -8.24 -19.76
N LEU A 285 -4.61 -9.28 -20.59
CA LEU A 285 -5.26 -9.16 -21.91
C LEU A 285 -6.72 -8.71 -21.79
N ALA A 286 -7.45 -9.24 -20.79
CA ALA A 286 -8.81 -8.82 -20.52
C ALA A 286 -8.88 -7.35 -20.10
N ASP A 287 -7.95 -6.87 -19.27
CA ASP A 287 -7.88 -5.46 -18.84
C ASP A 287 -7.45 -4.52 -19.95
N LEU A 288 -6.55 -4.96 -20.85
CA LEU A 288 -6.13 -4.18 -22.01
C LEU A 288 -7.27 -4.02 -23.03
N ALA A 289 -8.23 -4.93 -23.02
CA ALA A 289 -9.42 -4.92 -23.88
C ALA A 289 -9.10 -4.70 -25.37
N ASP A 290 -8.05 -5.34 -25.86
CA ASP A 290 -7.67 -5.25 -27.27
C ASP A 290 -8.46 -6.25 -28.10
N PRO A 291 -9.20 -5.82 -29.14
CA PRO A 291 -10.02 -6.72 -29.96
C PRO A 291 -9.26 -7.89 -30.61
N SER A 292 -7.94 -7.74 -30.84
CA SER A 292 -7.13 -8.83 -31.39
C SER A 292 -7.03 -10.05 -30.47
N SER A 293 -7.33 -9.90 -29.16
CA SER A 293 -7.34 -10.97 -28.16
C SER A 293 -8.65 -11.79 -28.16
N ALA A 294 -9.71 -11.35 -28.83
CA ALA A 294 -11.01 -12.03 -28.83
C ALA A 294 -10.95 -13.52 -29.24
N PRO A 295 -10.18 -13.94 -30.26
CA PRO A 295 -10.07 -15.35 -30.61
C PRO A 295 -9.43 -16.21 -29.50
N LEU A 296 -8.50 -15.64 -28.73
CA LEU A 296 -7.88 -16.31 -27.59
C LEU A 296 -8.91 -16.58 -26.48
N PHE A 297 -9.70 -15.58 -26.13
CA PHE A 297 -10.74 -15.69 -25.11
C PHE A 297 -11.84 -16.69 -25.53
N ASP A 298 -12.25 -16.68 -26.80
CA ASP A 298 -13.21 -17.66 -27.31
C ASP A 298 -12.72 -19.11 -27.15
N ARG A 299 -11.44 -19.35 -27.34
CA ARG A 299 -10.82 -20.67 -27.16
C ARG A 299 -10.78 -21.10 -25.70
N PHE A 300 -10.60 -20.15 -24.76
CA PHE A 300 -10.38 -20.43 -23.33
C PHE A 300 -11.63 -20.31 -22.43
N LYS A 301 -12.76 -19.85 -22.96
CA LYS A 301 -14.00 -19.66 -22.17
C LYS A 301 -14.56 -20.93 -21.51
N ALA A 302 -14.17 -22.11 -21.98
CA ALA A 302 -14.58 -23.41 -21.47
C ALA A 302 -13.39 -24.27 -21.02
N ASP A 303 -12.26 -23.68 -20.69
CA ASP A 303 -11.05 -24.37 -20.22
C ASP A 303 -11.33 -25.17 -18.93
N ALA A 304 -10.50 -26.16 -18.62
CA ALA A 304 -10.61 -26.94 -17.39
C ALA A 304 -10.32 -26.10 -16.15
N ASP A 305 -9.36 -25.15 -16.22
CA ASP A 305 -9.01 -24.28 -15.14
C ASP A 305 -10.05 -23.17 -14.92
N GLU A 306 -10.48 -22.97 -13.67
CA GLU A 306 -11.50 -21.99 -13.31
C GLU A 306 -11.05 -20.54 -13.60
N MET A 307 -9.78 -20.20 -13.28
CA MET A 307 -9.28 -18.84 -13.45
C MET A 307 -9.08 -18.51 -14.92
N VAL A 308 -8.66 -19.47 -15.72
CA VAL A 308 -8.56 -19.34 -17.17
C VAL A 308 -9.94 -19.07 -17.77
N ARG A 309 -10.99 -19.83 -17.37
CA ARG A 309 -12.37 -19.56 -17.80
C ARG A 309 -12.87 -18.20 -17.35
N LEU A 310 -12.55 -17.81 -16.10
CA LEU A 310 -12.96 -16.51 -15.53
C LEU A 310 -12.46 -15.37 -16.41
N TYR A 311 -11.15 -15.25 -16.59
CA TYR A 311 -10.55 -14.15 -17.34
C TYR A 311 -10.86 -14.22 -18.84
N ALA A 312 -11.04 -15.42 -19.40
CA ALA A 312 -11.51 -15.53 -20.78
C ALA A 312 -12.91 -14.94 -20.98
N ASN A 313 -13.85 -15.16 -20.03
CA ASN A 313 -15.19 -14.57 -20.10
C ASN A 313 -15.18 -13.05 -19.85
N GLU A 314 -14.31 -12.55 -18.97
CA GLU A 314 -14.06 -11.10 -18.82
C GLU A 314 -13.51 -10.49 -20.12
N GLY A 315 -12.54 -11.14 -20.73
CA GLY A 315 -11.98 -10.70 -22.00
C GLY A 315 -13.05 -10.64 -23.11
N ILE A 316 -13.92 -11.63 -23.20
CA ILE A 316 -15.05 -11.62 -24.14
C ILE A 316 -15.97 -10.42 -23.87
N ALA A 317 -16.28 -10.13 -22.60
CA ALA A 317 -17.12 -9.00 -22.23
C ALA A 317 -16.58 -7.64 -22.75
N ARG A 318 -15.26 -7.52 -22.83
CA ARG A 318 -14.59 -6.27 -23.16
C ARG A 318 -14.13 -6.16 -24.62
N THR A 319 -13.99 -7.30 -25.34
CA THR A 319 -13.40 -7.32 -26.68
C THR A 319 -14.35 -7.81 -27.78
N SER A 320 -15.45 -8.49 -27.43
CA SER A 320 -16.25 -9.22 -28.39
C SER A 320 -17.53 -8.49 -28.78
N ASP A 321 -18.09 -8.92 -29.88
CA ASP A 321 -19.38 -8.49 -30.39
C ASP A 321 -20.52 -9.48 -30.05
N SER A 322 -21.73 -9.15 -30.48
CA SER A 322 -22.93 -9.95 -30.21
C SER A 322 -22.92 -11.39 -30.75
N SER A 323 -21.97 -11.73 -31.63
CA SER A 323 -21.84 -13.12 -32.17
C SER A 323 -21.49 -14.14 -31.07
N MET A 324 -20.91 -13.67 -29.97
CA MET A 324 -20.52 -14.53 -28.84
C MET A 324 -21.68 -14.90 -27.89
N LYS A 325 -22.85 -14.24 -27.96
CA LYS A 325 -24.01 -14.48 -27.08
C LYS A 325 -24.35 -15.96 -26.94
N THR A 326 -24.65 -16.60 -28.06
CA THR A 326 -25.08 -18.01 -28.08
C THR A 326 -24.02 -18.93 -27.46
N ARG A 327 -22.74 -18.66 -27.73
CA ARG A 327 -21.63 -19.47 -27.21
C ARG A 327 -21.46 -19.33 -25.71
N ILE A 328 -21.61 -18.12 -25.19
CA ILE A 328 -21.55 -17.87 -23.73
C ILE A 328 -22.77 -18.46 -23.05
N SER A 329 -23.98 -18.29 -23.59
CA SER A 329 -25.21 -18.86 -23.04
C SER A 329 -25.11 -20.40 -22.98
N ALA A 330 -24.59 -21.05 -24.01
CA ALA A 330 -24.38 -22.50 -24.01
C ALA A 330 -23.35 -22.96 -22.96
N ALA A 331 -22.18 -22.26 -22.84
CA ALA A 331 -21.18 -22.58 -21.86
C ALA A 331 -21.72 -22.42 -20.43
N ARG A 332 -22.60 -21.43 -20.21
CA ARG A 332 -23.21 -21.15 -18.92
C ARG A 332 -24.10 -22.26 -18.39
N LEU A 333 -24.76 -23.03 -19.26
CA LEU A 333 -25.64 -24.13 -18.86
C LEU A 333 -24.91 -25.22 -18.07
N VAL A 334 -23.63 -25.41 -18.34
CA VAL A 334 -22.80 -26.45 -17.72
C VAL A 334 -21.81 -25.91 -16.68
N GLU A 335 -21.71 -24.57 -16.55
CA GLU A 335 -20.77 -23.94 -15.61
C GLU A 335 -21.24 -24.11 -14.15
N ARG A 336 -20.32 -24.57 -13.29
CA ARG A 336 -20.56 -24.81 -11.87
C ARG A 336 -19.98 -23.72 -10.96
N SER A 337 -18.92 -23.04 -11.41
CA SER A 337 -18.30 -21.98 -10.62
C SER A 337 -19.18 -20.73 -10.58
N ALA A 338 -19.50 -20.28 -9.38
CA ALA A 338 -20.26 -19.03 -9.19
C ALA A 338 -19.50 -17.81 -9.74
N ARG A 339 -18.16 -17.80 -9.62
CA ARG A 339 -17.31 -16.70 -10.12
C ARG A 339 -17.36 -16.64 -11.66
N VAL A 340 -17.17 -17.79 -12.32
CA VAL A 340 -17.23 -17.85 -13.79
C VAL A 340 -18.64 -17.51 -14.29
N ARG A 341 -19.71 -17.98 -13.61
CA ARG A 341 -21.08 -17.59 -13.94
C ARG A 341 -21.31 -16.08 -13.83
N THR A 342 -20.70 -15.42 -12.84
CA THR A 342 -20.76 -13.98 -12.70
C THR A 342 -20.04 -13.27 -13.86
N ALA A 343 -18.88 -13.75 -14.29
CA ALA A 343 -18.18 -13.23 -15.47
C ALA A 343 -18.95 -13.45 -16.76
N GLN A 344 -19.62 -14.61 -16.91
CA GLN A 344 -20.51 -14.87 -18.04
C GLN A 344 -21.75 -13.97 -18.05
N ALA A 345 -22.32 -13.65 -16.87
CA ALA A 345 -23.41 -12.67 -16.76
C ALA A 345 -22.93 -11.27 -17.19
N PHE A 346 -21.73 -10.88 -16.77
CA PHE A 346 -21.11 -9.63 -17.22
C PHE A 346 -20.89 -9.65 -18.75
N ALA A 347 -20.37 -10.74 -19.32
CA ALA A 347 -20.20 -10.84 -20.76
C ALA A 347 -21.53 -10.71 -21.51
N LEU A 348 -22.57 -11.40 -21.08
CA LEU A 348 -23.89 -11.32 -21.71
C LEU A 348 -24.51 -9.93 -21.59
N LEU A 349 -24.39 -9.27 -20.42
CA LEU A 349 -24.81 -7.87 -20.26
C LEU A 349 -24.10 -6.96 -21.25
N ARG A 350 -22.77 -7.07 -21.35
CA ARG A 350 -21.96 -6.27 -22.29
C ARG A 350 -22.31 -6.54 -23.77
N LEU A 351 -22.78 -7.73 -24.08
CA LEU A 351 -23.23 -8.14 -25.39
C LEU A 351 -24.72 -7.76 -25.66
N GLY A 352 -25.36 -7.06 -24.72
CA GLY A 352 -26.70 -6.47 -24.90
C GLY A 352 -27.86 -7.25 -24.30
N GLU A 353 -27.59 -8.23 -23.42
CA GLU A 353 -28.61 -8.98 -22.67
C GLU A 353 -28.84 -8.34 -21.29
N SER A 354 -29.67 -7.28 -21.25
CA SER A 354 -29.85 -6.44 -20.05
C SER A 354 -30.45 -7.16 -18.82
N GLU A 355 -31.10 -8.32 -19.02
CA GLU A 355 -31.62 -9.15 -17.92
C GLU A 355 -30.54 -9.65 -16.97
N TYR A 356 -29.29 -9.77 -17.42
CA TYR A 356 -28.16 -10.20 -16.58
C TYR A 356 -27.71 -9.14 -15.57
N LEU A 357 -28.18 -7.90 -15.67
CA LEU A 357 -27.92 -6.86 -14.69
C LEU A 357 -28.44 -7.25 -13.30
N ASP A 358 -29.64 -7.84 -13.22
CA ASP A 358 -30.19 -8.30 -11.94
C ASP A 358 -29.41 -9.47 -11.34
N GLU A 359 -28.78 -10.29 -12.17
CA GLU A 359 -27.91 -11.34 -11.69
C GLU A 359 -26.61 -10.79 -11.09
N LEU A 360 -26.00 -9.79 -11.73
CA LEU A 360 -24.81 -9.11 -11.17
C LEU A 360 -25.14 -8.43 -9.83
N ILE A 361 -26.32 -7.82 -9.71
CA ILE A 361 -26.75 -7.24 -8.43
C ILE A 361 -26.93 -8.33 -7.36
N ARG A 362 -27.54 -9.47 -7.70
CA ARG A 362 -27.64 -10.61 -6.77
C ARG A 362 -26.27 -11.18 -6.40
N ALA A 363 -25.30 -11.14 -7.30
CA ALA A 363 -23.94 -11.64 -7.01
C ALA A 363 -23.22 -10.81 -5.92
N LEU A 364 -23.68 -9.60 -5.60
CA LEU A 364 -23.20 -8.78 -4.48
C LEU A 364 -23.48 -9.40 -3.10
N GLU A 365 -24.45 -10.30 -2.99
CA GLU A 365 -24.81 -10.94 -1.72
C GLU A 365 -23.70 -11.87 -1.18
N ARG A 366 -22.97 -12.52 -2.08
CA ARG A 366 -22.05 -13.60 -1.74
C ARG A 366 -20.61 -13.11 -1.69
N SER A 367 -19.90 -13.39 -0.61
CA SER A 367 -18.49 -12.98 -0.45
C SER A 367 -17.58 -13.49 -1.58
N THR A 368 -17.91 -14.64 -2.19
CA THR A 368 -17.11 -15.23 -3.29
C THR A 368 -17.26 -14.53 -4.65
N THR A 369 -18.36 -13.77 -4.84
CA THR A 369 -18.66 -13.09 -6.12
C THR A 369 -18.81 -11.58 -5.97
N ARG A 370 -18.89 -11.08 -4.73
CA ARG A 370 -19.15 -9.66 -4.43
C ARG A 370 -18.17 -8.72 -5.12
N ASP A 371 -16.89 -8.95 -4.95
CA ASP A 371 -15.86 -8.05 -5.46
C ASP A 371 -15.87 -8.04 -6.99
N LEU A 372 -16.00 -9.21 -7.63
CA LEU A 372 -16.17 -9.31 -9.07
C LEU A 372 -17.42 -8.56 -9.56
N ALA A 373 -18.54 -8.76 -8.88
CA ALA A 373 -19.80 -8.09 -9.26
C ALA A 373 -19.67 -6.56 -9.12
N LYS A 374 -19.00 -6.07 -8.07
CA LYS A 374 -18.71 -4.63 -7.93
C LYS A 374 -17.91 -4.10 -9.11
N GLU A 375 -16.80 -4.76 -9.46
CA GLU A 375 -15.97 -4.37 -10.60
C GLU A 375 -16.78 -4.30 -11.90
N TYR A 376 -17.58 -5.33 -12.18
CA TYR A 376 -18.40 -5.37 -13.40
C TYR A 376 -19.50 -4.31 -13.44
N LEU A 377 -20.14 -4.03 -12.30
CA LEU A 377 -21.15 -2.98 -12.21
C LEU A 377 -20.54 -1.59 -12.38
N LEU A 378 -19.30 -1.36 -11.93
CA LEU A 378 -18.57 -0.11 -12.18
C LEU A 378 -18.27 0.10 -13.68
N GLU A 379 -18.15 -0.98 -14.47
CA GLU A 379 -17.95 -0.89 -15.92
C GLU A 379 -19.23 -0.66 -16.73
N THR A 380 -20.41 -0.67 -16.11
CA THR A 380 -21.68 -0.41 -16.82
C THR A 380 -21.72 0.98 -17.44
N ARG A 381 -22.41 1.13 -18.58
CA ARG A 381 -22.51 2.38 -19.34
C ARG A 381 -23.90 2.51 -19.97
N GLY A 382 -24.25 3.73 -20.37
CA GLY A 382 -25.48 4.01 -21.10
C GLY A 382 -26.72 3.51 -20.37
N ALA A 383 -27.61 2.80 -21.06
CA ALA A 383 -28.86 2.30 -20.52
C ALA A 383 -28.69 1.35 -19.32
N ASP A 384 -27.67 0.50 -19.32
CA ASP A 384 -27.41 -0.43 -18.21
C ASP A 384 -27.00 0.33 -16.94
N ARG A 385 -26.24 1.42 -17.08
CA ARG A 385 -25.90 2.31 -15.94
C ARG A 385 -27.14 3.01 -15.41
N GLN A 386 -27.97 3.58 -16.27
CA GLN A 386 -29.21 4.20 -15.84
C GLN A 386 -30.16 3.18 -15.17
N ALA A 387 -30.17 1.95 -15.65
CA ALA A 387 -30.94 0.89 -15.05
C ALA A 387 -30.48 0.53 -13.62
N LEU A 388 -29.23 0.78 -13.23
CA LEU A 388 -28.77 0.58 -11.84
C LEU A 388 -29.45 1.54 -10.85
N PHE A 389 -29.90 2.70 -11.29
CA PHE A 389 -30.54 3.71 -10.45
C PHE A 389 -32.02 3.39 -10.18
N ALA A 390 -32.60 2.45 -10.92
CA ALA A 390 -34.00 2.07 -10.73
C ALA A 390 -34.17 1.19 -9.46
N PRO A 391 -35.33 1.31 -8.77
CA PRO A 391 -35.71 0.43 -7.68
C PRO A 391 -35.72 -1.05 -8.12
N ARG A 392 -35.15 -1.92 -7.30
CA ARG A 392 -35.07 -3.38 -7.59
C ARG A 392 -35.28 -4.20 -6.33
N SER A 393 -35.88 -5.37 -6.51
CA SER A 393 -35.96 -6.35 -5.44
C SER A 393 -34.60 -7.03 -5.27
N ALA A 394 -33.97 -6.77 -4.11
CA ALA A 394 -32.69 -7.35 -3.74
C ALA A 394 -32.64 -7.53 -2.20
N SER A 395 -31.79 -8.44 -1.73
CA SER A 395 -31.54 -8.59 -0.29
C SER A 395 -30.93 -7.31 0.31
N SER A 396 -31.04 -7.15 1.64
CA SER A 396 -30.39 -6.01 2.31
C SER A 396 -28.89 -5.98 2.05
N ALA A 397 -28.22 -7.14 2.05
CA ALA A 397 -26.79 -7.24 1.73
C ALA A 397 -26.49 -6.70 0.32
N ALA A 398 -27.26 -7.12 -0.69
CA ALA A 398 -27.05 -6.62 -2.07
C ALA A 398 -27.39 -5.13 -2.20
N ARG A 399 -28.43 -4.62 -1.51
CA ARG A 399 -28.76 -3.19 -1.53
C ARG A 399 -27.67 -2.32 -0.90
N ALA A 400 -27.05 -2.77 0.21
CA ALA A 400 -25.95 -2.06 0.85
C ALA A 400 -24.74 -1.97 -0.07
N GLU A 401 -24.35 -3.09 -0.70
CA GLU A 401 -23.23 -3.13 -1.63
C GLU A 401 -23.52 -2.35 -2.93
N LEU A 402 -24.76 -2.37 -3.40
CA LEU A 402 -25.18 -1.55 -4.55
C LEU A 402 -25.09 -0.05 -4.24
N ALA A 403 -25.49 0.38 -3.04
CA ALA A 403 -25.32 1.77 -2.63
C ALA A 403 -23.84 2.19 -2.65
N ASP A 404 -22.92 1.33 -2.17
CA ASP A 404 -21.48 1.61 -2.26
C ASP A 404 -21.00 1.69 -3.72
N VAL A 405 -21.49 0.82 -4.63
CA VAL A 405 -21.21 0.89 -6.09
C VAL A 405 -21.69 2.21 -6.68
N LEU A 406 -22.93 2.64 -6.38
CA LEU A 406 -23.46 3.90 -6.85
C LEU A 406 -22.62 5.10 -6.39
N GLY A 407 -22.17 5.07 -5.13
CA GLY A 407 -21.25 6.07 -4.60
C GLY A 407 -19.87 6.07 -5.27
N LEU A 408 -19.38 4.91 -5.74
CA LEU A 408 -18.11 4.78 -6.48
C LEU A 408 -18.26 5.25 -7.94
N ILE A 409 -19.41 4.99 -8.57
CA ILE A 409 -19.73 5.54 -9.91
C ILE A 409 -19.70 7.07 -9.87
N GLY A 410 -20.17 7.69 -8.77
CA GLY A 410 -20.09 9.12 -8.60
C GLY A 410 -21.09 9.93 -9.45
N ASP A 411 -22.07 9.27 -10.08
CA ASP A 411 -23.04 9.90 -10.96
C ASP A 411 -24.16 10.58 -10.14
N PRO A 412 -24.38 11.91 -10.31
CA PRO A 412 -25.45 12.62 -9.61
C PRO A 412 -26.87 12.05 -9.87
N ASP A 413 -27.09 11.41 -11.01
CA ASP A 413 -28.37 10.79 -11.35
C ASP A 413 -28.72 9.61 -10.42
N ALA A 414 -27.75 9.09 -9.66
CA ALA A 414 -27.98 8.07 -8.65
C ALA A 414 -28.54 8.63 -7.32
N LEU A 415 -28.49 9.96 -7.10
CA LEU A 415 -28.91 10.57 -5.83
C LEU A 415 -30.35 10.26 -5.42
N PRO A 416 -31.38 10.30 -6.31
CA PRO A 416 -32.73 9.93 -5.93
C PRO A 416 -32.79 8.49 -5.38
N ARG A 417 -32.11 7.56 -6.01
CA ARG A 417 -32.04 6.17 -5.54
C ARG A 417 -31.34 6.04 -4.20
N LEU A 418 -30.24 6.74 -3.99
CA LEU A 418 -29.54 6.76 -2.72
C LEU A 418 -30.38 7.38 -1.59
N GLN A 419 -31.19 8.38 -1.89
CA GLN A 419 -32.14 8.95 -0.93
C GLN A 419 -33.21 7.93 -0.49
N GLU A 420 -33.75 7.13 -1.40
CA GLU A 420 -34.62 6.02 -1.03
C GLU A 420 -33.92 5.01 -0.11
N LEU A 421 -32.73 4.59 -0.49
CA LEU A 421 -31.95 3.61 0.28
C LEU A 421 -31.52 4.14 1.66
N ALA A 422 -31.39 5.46 1.83
CA ALA A 422 -31.13 6.09 3.14
C ALA A 422 -32.29 5.94 4.12
N HIS A 423 -33.52 5.64 3.63
CA HIS A 423 -34.70 5.35 4.44
C HIS A 423 -35.00 3.84 4.54
N ASP A 424 -34.06 2.98 4.12
CA ASP A 424 -34.25 1.52 4.21
C ASP A 424 -34.40 1.07 5.66
N SER A 425 -35.22 0.06 5.89
CA SER A 425 -35.43 -0.53 7.20
C SER A 425 -34.16 -1.20 7.77
N ASP A 426 -33.26 -1.61 6.90
CA ASP A 426 -31.96 -2.15 7.27
C ASP A 426 -30.93 -1.01 7.47
N LYS A 427 -30.39 -0.92 8.68
CA LYS A 427 -29.45 0.16 9.07
C LYS A 427 -28.14 0.15 8.28
N ASP A 428 -27.69 -1.00 7.80
CA ASP A 428 -26.45 -1.10 7.03
C ASP A 428 -26.66 -0.57 5.60
N VAL A 429 -27.85 -0.81 5.03
CA VAL A 429 -28.26 -0.20 3.76
C VAL A 429 -28.34 1.33 3.89
N ALA A 430 -29.04 1.82 4.91
CA ALA A 430 -29.18 3.25 5.15
C ALA A 430 -27.83 3.95 5.30
N ARG A 431 -26.92 3.39 6.11
CA ARG A 431 -25.56 3.93 6.29
C ARG A 431 -24.73 3.90 5.00
N ALA A 432 -24.84 2.83 4.20
CA ALA A 432 -24.14 2.73 2.91
C ALA A 432 -24.60 3.82 1.96
N ALA A 433 -25.92 4.05 1.87
CA ALA A 433 -26.51 5.09 1.04
C ALA A 433 -26.09 6.51 1.48
N GLU A 434 -26.05 6.79 2.78
CA GLU A 434 -25.54 8.07 3.30
C GLU A 434 -24.05 8.29 2.98
N ARG A 435 -23.20 7.25 3.09
CA ARG A 435 -21.78 7.35 2.70
C ARG A 435 -21.63 7.64 1.21
N ALA A 436 -22.40 6.94 0.37
CA ALA A 436 -22.40 7.12 -1.07
C ALA A 436 -22.84 8.54 -1.48
N THR A 437 -23.92 9.06 -0.88
CA THR A 437 -24.40 10.43 -1.11
C THR A 437 -23.32 11.46 -0.77
N ARG A 438 -22.66 11.34 0.39
CA ARG A 438 -21.56 12.24 0.76
C ARG A 438 -20.39 12.16 -0.24
N ARG A 439 -20.07 10.98 -0.75
CA ARG A 439 -19.00 10.79 -1.75
C ARG A 439 -19.31 11.53 -3.06
N ILE A 440 -20.55 11.41 -3.57
CA ILE A 440 -20.98 12.13 -4.78
C ILE A 440 -20.95 13.64 -4.55
N ALA A 441 -21.42 14.13 -3.40
CA ALA A 441 -21.43 15.56 -3.09
C ALA A 441 -20.01 16.16 -3.04
N VAL A 442 -19.05 15.45 -2.45
CA VAL A 442 -17.63 15.90 -2.43
C VAL A 442 -17.05 15.93 -3.83
N ALA A 443 -17.28 14.89 -4.66
CA ALA A 443 -16.79 14.85 -6.03
C ALA A 443 -17.36 16.00 -6.88
N SER A 444 -18.64 16.35 -6.71
CA SER A 444 -19.28 17.45 -7.43
C SER A 444 -18.82 18.85 -6.99
N SER A 445 -18.31 18.99 -5.75
CA SER A 445 -17.77 20.26 -5.26
C SER A 445 -16.31 20.53 -5.65
N SER A 446 -15.63 19.51 -6.19
CA SER A 446 -14.22 19.58 -6.58
C SER A 446 -14.01 19.79 -8.09
N GLN A 447 -15.10 19.86 -8.86
CA GLN A 447 -15.13 20.20 -10.30
C GLN A 447 -15.56 21.66 -10.48
#